data_94834fbe6559a19d5e1c87b6533ab7a4
#
_entry.id   94834fbe6559a19d5e1c87b6533ab7a4
#
_cell.length_a   1.000
_cell.length_b   1.000
_cell.length_c   1.000
_cell.angle_alpha   90.00
_cell.angle_beta   90.00
_cell.angle_gamma   90.00
#
_symmetry.space_group_name_H-M   'P 1'
#
loop_
_entity.id
_entity.type
_entity.pdbx_description
1 polymer ?
#
loop_
_entity_poly.entity_id
_entity_poly.type
_entity_poly.pdbx_seq_one_letter_code
_entity_poly.pdbx_strand_id
1 'polypeptide(L)'
;EKTFLGHTGDLNGDDIIDIIAKEPATARFICRHLYNFFVADEVQVPAWTIQDARDEDALEMMINAFEESGYEIKAVLRTMFNSDFFKNARYSKIKSPAEVVASTLKMVGSYQTPEPTIPDIGPESTYMGQSLLDPPSVEGWYTGQEWINSGSLLARINFVADRVANTSLPGISAIIGHIKSDGVNSPEELVEASLEHMGFLEVGDETMSQLLDHAKAEGNMNWNDEAAAGTRVGEMLALVGATTEYQFG
;
A
#
# COMPACT_ATOMS: atom_id res chain seq x y z
N GLU A 1 -31.26 35.59 -15.84
CA GLU A 1 -31.81 34.55 -14.97
C GLU A 1 -31.44 33.16 -15.50
N LYS A 2 -30.96 32.27 -14.65
CA LYS A 2 -30.53 30.92 -14.98
C LYS A 2 -31.11 29.94 -13.95
N THR A 3 -31.29 28.69 -14.36
CA THR A 3 -31.66 27.61 -13.45
C THR A 3 -30.60 26.49 -13.48
N PHE A 4 -30.12 26.09 -12.32
CA PHE A 4 -29.12 25.03 -12.17
C PHE A 4 -29.44 24.20 -10.94
N LEU A 5 -29.58 22.89 -11.08
CA LEU A 5 -29.94 21.93 -10.02
C LEU A 5 -31.13 22.40 -9.14
N GLY A 6 -32.17 22.99 -9.77
CA GLY A 6 -33.34 23.50 -9.05
C GLY A 6 -33.19 24.90 -8.47
N HIS A 7 -32.02 25.51 -8.45
CA HIS A 7 -31.76 26.88 -8.00
C HIS A 7 -31.92 27.85 -9.17
N THR A 8 -32.79 28.87 -9.02
CA THR A 8 -33.03 29.88 -10.05
C THR A 8 -32.57 31.25 -9.57
N GLY A 9 -31.84 31.99 -10.40
CA GLY A 9 -31.35 33.33 -10.07
C GLY A 9 -30.42 33.89 -11.13
N ASP A 10 -29.72 34.96 -10.82
CA ASP A 10 -28.64 35.51 -11.66
C ASP A 10 -27.30 34.86 -11.23
N LEU A 11 -27.23 33.55 -11.46
CA LEU A 11 -26.15 32.70 -11.02
C LEU A 11 -24.87 33.00 -11.81
N ASN A 12 -23.76 33.20 -11.11
CA ASN A 12 -22.41 33.28 -11.66
C ASN A 12 -21.62 31.96 -11.41
N GLY A 13 -20.32 31.93 -11.69
CA GLY A 13 -19.50 30.72 -11.51
C GLY A 13 -19.35 30.30 -10.05
N ASP A 14 -19.21 31.25 -9.12
CA ASP A 14 -19.07 30.96 -7.70
C ASP A 14 -20.37 30.39 -7.12
N ASP A 15 -21.52 30.95 -7.51
CA ASP A 15 -22.84 30.42 -7.12
C ASP A 15 -23.03 28.98 -7.58
N ILE A 16 -22.59 28.64 -8.79
CA ILE A 16 -22.66 27.28 -9.34
C ILE A 16 -21.78 26.32 -8.52
N ILE A 17 -20.56 26.73 -8.18
CA ILE A 17 -19.63 25.93 -7.35
C ILE A 17 -20.25 25.71 -5.97
N ASP A 18 -20.81 26.76 -5.36
CA ASP A 18 -21.45 26.67 -4.03
C ASP A 18 -22.66 25.72 -4.04
N ILE A 19 -23.46 25.73 -5.11
CA ILE A 19 -24.58 24.80 -5.26
C ILE A 19 -24.05 23.36 -5.37
N ILE A 20 -23.06 23.09 -6.22
CA ILE A 20 -22.46 21.76 -6.40
C ILE A 20 -21.85 21.27 -5.08
N ALA A 21 -21.13 22.13 -4.34
CA ALA A 21 -20.49 21.75 -3.09
C ALA A 21 -21.48 21.30 -2.02
N LYS A 22 -22.71 21.83 -2.06
CA LYS A 22 -23.79 21.54 -1.10
C LYS A 22 -24.65 20.33 -1.49
N GLU A 23 -24.47 19.79 -2.69
CA GLU A 23 -25.21 18.60 -3.10
C GLU A 23 -24.79 17.37 -2.28
N PRO A 24 -25.73 16.57 -1.74
CA PRO A 24 -25.42 15.35 -0.99
C PRO A 24 -24.55 14.37 -1.79
N ALA A 25 -24.75 14.33 -3.11
CA ALA A 25 -23.95 13.50 -4.00
C ALA A 25 -22.46 13.91 -4.00
N THR A 26 -22.16 15.21 -3.82
CA THR A 26 -20.79 15.73 -3.75
C THR A 26 -20.10 15.26 -2.47
N ALA A 27 -20.77 15.39 -1.33
CA ALA A 27 -20.24 14.91 -0.05
C ALA A 27 -19.90 13.42 -0.11
N ARG A 28 -20.85 12.60 -0.60
CA ARG A 28 -20.64 11.16 -0.76
C ARG A 28 -19.50 10.82 -1.71
N PHE A 29 -19.42 11.49 -2.85
CA PHE A 29 -18.39 11.26 -3.85
C PHE A 29 -16.99 11.57 -3.32
N ILE A 30 -16.81 12.74 -2.69
CA ILE A 30 -15.52 13.16 -2.12
C ILE A 30 -15.11 12.23 -0.99
N CYS A 31 -16.01 11.93 -0.05
CA CYS A 31 -15.70 11.06 1.09
C CYS A 31 -15.37 9.64 0.64
N ARG A 32 -16.08 9.08 -0.36
CA ARG A 32 -15.79 7.75 -0.89
C ARG A 32 -14.43 7.71 -1.60
N HIS A 33 -14.03 8.77 -2.30
CA HIS A 33 -12.67 8.90 -2.85
C HIS A 33 -11.60 8.95 -1.77
N LEU A 34 -11.83 9.69 -0.69
CA LEU A 34 -10.88 9.75 0.43
C LEU A 34 -10.78 8.39 1.14
N TYR A 35 -11.91 7.69 1.33
CA TYR A 35 -11.92 6.34 1.86
C TYR A 35 -11.13 5.38 0.97
N ASN A 36 -11.41 5.37 -0.33
CA ASN A 36 -10.69 4.53 -1.29
C ASN A 36 -9.19 4.84 -1.33
N PHE A 37 -8.81 6.10 -1.15
CA PHE A 37 -7.40 6.49 -1.19
C PHE A 37 -6.65 6.11 0.10
N PHE A 38 -7.25 6.30 1.26
CA PHE A 38 -6.55 6.19 2.55
C PHE A 38 -6.89 4.95 3.36
N VAL A 39 -8.06 4.34 3.20
CA VAL A 39 -8.57 3.31 4.10
C VAL A 39 -8.54 1.93 3.46
N ALA A 40 -9.31 1.74 2.40
CA ALA A 40 -9.46 0.43 1.77
C ALA A 40 -9.86 0.55 0.31
N ASP A 41 -9.46 -0.43 -0.50
CA ASP A 41 -9.82 -0.47 -1.91
C ASP A 41 -11.33 -0.59 -2.10
N GLU A 42 -11.86 0.23 -3.01
CA GLU A 42 -13.24 0.26 -3.48
C GLU A 42 -13.33 -0.27 -4.91
N VAL A 43 -14.54 -0.61 -5.33
CA VAL A 43 -14.81 -0.86 -6.75
C VAL A 43 -14.54 0.39 -7.58
N GLN A 44 -14.33 0.23 -8.89
CA GLN A 44 -14.05 1.36 -9.77
C GLN A 44 -15.21 2.38 -9.80
N VAL A 45 -14.87 3.66 -9.93
CA VAL A 45 -15.81 4.80 -9.84
C VAL A 45 -17.10 4.62 -10.67
N PRO A 46 -17.08 4.11 -11.92
CA PRO A 46 -18.32 3.92 -12.69
C PRO A 46 -19.35 3.00 -12.01
N ALA A 47 -18.89 2.07 -11.19
CA ALA A 47 -19.77 1.15 -10.44
C ALA A 47 -20.39 1.79 -9.19
N TRP A 48 -19.93 2.95 -8.73
CA TRP A 48 -20.42 3.59 -7.51
C TRP A 48 -21.89 4.02 -7.57
N THR A 49 -22.45 4.11 -8.77
CA THR A 49 -23.87 4.41 -8.96
C THR A 49 -24.80 3.22 -8.73
N ILE A 50 -24.25 2.01 -8.72
CA ILE A 50 -25.00 0.74 -8.64
C ILE A 50 -24.47 -0.20 -7.56
N GLN A 51 -23.33 0.10 -6.96
CA GLN A 51 -22.74 -0.68 -5.87
C GLN A 51 -22.53 0.21 -4.64
N ASP A 52 -22.98 -0.31 -3.52
CA ASP A 52 -22.79 0.35 -2.23
C ASP A 52 -21.29 0.48 -1.88
N ALA A 53 -20.96 1.39 -0.98
CA ALA A 53 -19.61 1.50 -0.47
C ALA A 53 -19.26 0.28 0.37
N ARG A 54 -17.97 -0.03 0.45
CA ARG A 54 -17.45 -1.15 1.26
C ARG A 54 -17.82 -1.01 2.74
N ASP A 55 -17.85 0.22 3.24
CA ASP A 55 -18.19 0.55 4.63
C ASP A 55 -19.07 1.82 4.64
N GLU A 56 -20.39 1.60 4.64
CA GLU A 56 -21.37 2.69 4.63
C GLU A 56 -21.35 3.49 5.94
N ASP A 57 -21.08 2.87 7.07
CA ASP A 57 -21.04 3.53 8.37
C ASP A 57 -19.83 4.50 8.45
N ALA A 58 -18.67 4.05 7.97
CA ALA A 58 -17.50 4.91 7.84
C ALA A 58 -17.75 6.08 6.89
N LEU A 59 -18.39 5.81 5.76
CA LEU A 59 -18.70 6.83 4.77
C LEU A 59 -19.67 7.88 5.34
N GLU A 60 -20.72 7.45 6.04
CA GLU A 60 -21.67 8.36 6.70
C GLU A 60 -20.98 9.24 7.75
N MET A 61 -20.09 8.66 8.57
CA MET A 61 -19.29 9.43 9.54
C MET A 61 -18.45 10.51 8.85
N MET A 62 -17.83 10.20 7.72
CA MET A 62 -17.03 11.14 6.95
C MET A 62 -17.90 12.24 6.30
N ILE A 63 -19.07 11.88 5.76
CA ILE A 63 -20.04 12.82 5.18
C ILE A 63 -20.53 13.81 6.24
N ASN A 64 -20.92 13.33 7.41
CA ASN A 64 -21.35 14.18 8.51
C ASN A 64 -20.26 15.20 8.91
N ALA A 65 -19.00 14.74 9.01
CA ALA A 65 -17.87 15.63 9.30
C ALA A 65 -17.64 16.68 8.20
N PHE A 66 -17.88 16.33 6.93
CA PHE A 66 -17.78 17.26 5.81
C PHE A 66 -18.86 18.34 5.86
N GLU A 67 -20.11 17.96 6.06
CA GLU A 67 -21.25 18.86 6.11
C GLU A 67 -21.21 19.78 7.35
N GLU A 68 -20.98 19.22 8.54
CA GLU A 68 -20.93 19.96 9.80
C GLU A 68 -19.80 20.98 9.87
N SER A 69 -18.68 20.71 9.18
CA SER A 69 -17.54 21.64 9.13
C SER A 69 -17.70 22.76 8.10
N GLY A 70 -18.79 22.79 7.33
CA GLY A 70 -18.94 23.71 6.21
C GLY A 70 -18.09 23.31 5.00
N TYR A 71 -18.01 22.03 4.74
CA TYR A 71 -17.35 21.40 3.58
C TYR A 71 -15.81 21.42 3.63
N GLU A 72 -15.24 21.34 4.84
CA GLU A 72 -13.80 21.29 5.02
C GLU A 72 -13.22 19.87 4.89
N ILE A 73 -12.41 19.61 3.88
CA ILE A 73 -11.67 18.34 3.70
C ILE A 73 -10.80 18.00 4.92
N LYS A 74 -10.20 19.01 5.56
CA LYS A 74 -9.38 18.80 6.77
C LYS A 74 -10.16 18.19 7.92
N ALA A 75 -11.44 18.54 8.08
CA ALA A 75 -12.31 17.96 9.11
C ALA A 75 -12.56 16.47 8.81
N VAL A 76 -12.86 16.14 7.54
CA VAL A 76 -13.03 14.75 7.09
C VAL A 76 -11.78 13.92 7.37
N LEU A 77 -10.61 14.40 6.95
CA LEU A 77 -9.33 13.71 7.19
C LEU A 77 -9.05 13.51 8.68
N ARG A 78 -9.35 14.51 9.51
CA ARG A 78 -9.18 14.40 10.96
C ARG A 78 -10.10 13.33 11.56
N THR A 79 -11.37 13.30 11.15
CA THR A 79 -12.34 12.27 11.58
C THR A 79 -11.86 10.90 11.14
N MET A 80 -11.51 10.74 9.88
CA MET A 80 -11.04 9.48 9.28
C MET A 80 -9.80 8.94 10.02
N PHE A 81 -8.71 9.70 10.11
CA PHE A 81 -7.45 9.22 10.71
C PHE A 81 -7.53 8.94 12.22
N ASN A 82 -8.52 9.48 12.93
CA ASN A 82 -8.73 9.18 14.35
C ASN A 82 -9.76 8.05 14.58
N SER A 83 -10.45 7.60 13.54
CA SER A 83 -11.49 6.57 13.65
C SER A 83 -10.95 5.17 13.87
N ASP A 84 -11.80 4.30 14.40
CA ASP A 84 -11.46 2.89 14.54
C ASP A 84 -11.53 2.16 13.19
N PHE A 85 -12.40 2.59 12.25
CA PHE A 85 -12.44 2.00 10.93
C PHE A 85 -11.11 2.17 10.17
N PHE A 86 -10.44 3.33 10.32
CA PHE A 86 -9.11 3.54 9.73
C PHE A 86 -8.03 2.69 10.42
N LYS A 87 -8.01 2.67 11.76
CA LYS A 87 -7.02 1.91 12.53
C LYS A 87 -7.11 0.40 12.30
N ASN A 88 -8.34 -0.09 12.06
CA ASN A 88 -8.61 -1.51 11.81
C ASN A 88 -8.46 -1.91 10.34
N ALA A 89 -8.20 -0.95 9.43
CA ALA A 89 -8.10 -1.18 8.00
C ALA A 89 -6.70 -1.62 7.52
N ARG A 90 -5.83 -2.09 8.42
CA ARG A 90 -4.50 -2.59 8.03
C ARG A 90 -4.64 -3.68 6.97
N TYR A 91 -3.76 -3.62 5.98
CA TYR A 91 -3.72 -4.56 4.84
C TYR A 91 -5.02 -4.59 4.00
N SER A 92 -5.79 -3.52 4.03
CA SER A 92 -7.05 -3.40 3.27
C SER A 92 -6.88 -2.79 1.88
N LYS A 93 -5.66 -2.39 1.54
CA LYS A 93 -5.30 -1.83 0.22
C LYS A 93 -4.21 -2.66 -0.44
N ILE A 94 -4.34 -2.85 -1.73
CA ILE A 94 -3.25 -3.42 -2.54
C ILE A 94 -2.29 -2.28 -2.90
N LYS A 95 -1.01 -2.44 -2.55
CA LYS A 95 0.03 -1.48 -2.94
C LYS A 95 0.03 -1.28 -4.45
N SER A 96 0.02 -0.05 -4.91
CA SER A 96 0.23 0.23 -6.32
C SER A 96 1.64 -0.22 -6.77
N PRO A 97 1.87 -0.49 -8.05
CA PRO A 97 3.21 -0.83 -8.55
C PRO A 97 4.28 0.19 -8.14
N ALA A 98 3.97 1.47 -8.20
CA ALA A 98 4.89 2.53 -7.77
C ALA A 98 5.23 2.45 -6.27
N GLU A 99 4.26 2.09 -5.42
CA GLU A 99 4.48 1.88 -3.98
C GLU A 99 5.38 0.67 -3.74
N VAL A 100 5.16 -0.44 -4.45
CA VAL A 100 6.03 -1.64 -4.35
C VAL A 100 7.45 -1.30 -4.74
N VAL A 101 7.64 -0.62 -5.88
CA VAL A 101 8.98 -0.24 -6.35
C VAL A 101 9.65 0.72 -5.36
N ALA A 102 8.99 1.82 -5.00
CA ALA A 102 9.58 2.85 -4.15
C ALA A 102 9.88 2.35 -2.73
N SER A 103 8.96 1.59 -2.12
CA SER A 103 9.16 1.05 -0.77
C SER A 103 10.30 0.03 -0.73
N THR A 104 10.37 -0.85 -1.73
CA THR A 104 11.46 -1.84 -1.82
C THR A 104 12.82 -1.16 -1.99
N LEU A 105 12.94 -0.22 -2.91
CA LEU A 105 14.20 0.51 -3.14
C LEU A 105 14.65 1.27 -1.90
N LYS A 106 13.71 1.89 -1.19
CA LYS A 106 13.99 2.60 0.06
C LYS A 106 14.45 1.64 1.14
N MET A 107 13.79 0.49 1.29
CA MET A 107 14.13 -0.52 2.28
C MET A 107 15.53 -1.12 2.04
N VAL A 108 15.85 -1.47 0.79
CA VAL A 108 17.17 -2.03 0.47
C VAL A 108 18.30 -0.99 0.43
N GLY A 109 17.98 0.29 0.59
CA GLY A 109 18.94 1.39 0.64
C GLY A 109 19.57 1.74 -0.70
N SER A 110 18.89 1.43 -1.83
CA SER A 110 19.32 1.80 -3.17
C SER A 110 19.01 3.27 -3.47
N TYR A 111 19.80 3.87 -4.36
CA TYR A 111 19.55 5.21 -4.90
C TYR A 111 19.43 6.32 -3.83
N GLN A 112 20.21 6.24 -2.77
CA GLN A 112 20.30 7.33 -1.77
C GLN A 112 20.94 8.58 -2.34
N THR A 113 21.72 8.44 -3.40
CA THR A 113 22.28 9.52 -4.21
C THR A 113 21.90 9.33 -5.67
N PRO A 114 21.87 10.40 -6.50
CA PRO A 114 21.60 10.26 -7.93
C PRO A 114 22.61 9.32 -8.60
N GLU A 115 22.10 8.32 -9.30
CA GLU A 115 22.89 7.33 -10.03
C GLU A 115 22.45 7.25 -11.50
N PRO A 116 23.36 6.92 -12.45
CA PRO A 116 23.02 6.81 -13.87
C PRO A 116 21.95 5.74 -14.17
N THR A 117 21.79 4.75 -13.31
CA THR A 117 20.86 3.61 -13.43
C THR A 117 19.44 3.91 -12.95
N ILE A 118 19.17 5.08 -12.37
CA ILE A 118 17.81 5.47 -11.96
C ILE A 118 16.76 5.33 -13.08
N PRO A 119 17.06 5.72 -14.34
CA PRO A 119 16.10 5.54 -15.43
C PRO A 119 15.68 4.08 -15.68
N ASP A 120 16.52 3.10 -15.33
CA ASP A 120 16.24 1.67 -15.52
C ASP A 120 15.14 1.14 -14.59
N ILE A 121 14.77 1.93 -13.56
CA ILE A 121 13.71 1.59 -12.60
C ILE A 121 12.32 1.92 -13.13
N GLY A 122 12.20 2.91 -14.01
CA GLY A 122 10.91 3.32 -14.57
C GLY A 122 10.11 2.17 -15.18
N PRO A 123 10.71 1.25 -15.98
CA PRO A 123 10.04 0.09 -16.54
C PRO A 123 9.50 -0.90 -15.51
N GLU A 124 10.05 -0.97 -14.29
CA GLU A 124 9.63 -1.94 -13.27
C GLU A 124 8.16 -1.78 -12.88
N SER A 125 7.72 -0.55 -12.64
CA SER A 125 6.29 -0.29 -12.37
C SER A 125 5.41 -0.57 -13.58
N THR A 126 5.94 -0.40 -14.80
CA THR A 126 5.22 -0.71 -16.05
C THR A 126 4.99 -2.21 -16.20
N TYR A 127 5.98 -3.05 -15.89
CA TYR A 127 5.81 -4.51 -15.89
C TYR A 127 4.77 -5.00 -14.88
N MET A 128 4.57 -4.25 -13.82
CA MET A 128 3.53 -4.49 -12.81
C MET A 128 2.17 -3.88 -13.19
N GLY A 129 2.07 -3.17 -14.34
CA GLY A 129 0.83 -2.60 -14.86
C GLY A 129 0.67 -1.09 -14.66
N GLN A 130 1.68 -0.37 -14.15
CA GLN A 130 1.62 1.09 -13.96
C GLN A 130 2.72 1.80 -14.73
N SER A 131 2.40 2.26 -15.94
CA SER A 131 3.27 3.19 -16.68
C SER A 131 3.15 4.59 -16.06
N LEU A 132 4.17 5.05 -15.36
CA LEU A 132 4.14 6.35 -14.70
C LEU A 132 4.00 7.48 -15.73
N LEU A 133 3.15 8.47 -15.42
CA LEU A 133 2.78 9.60 -16.28
C LEU A 133 2.02 9.22 -17.57
N ASP A 134 1.63 7.96 -17.73
CA ASP A 134 0.89 7.46 -18.89
C ASP A 134 -0.29 6.55 -18.44
N PRO A 135 -1.34 7.13 -17.82
CA PRO A 135 -2.50 6.37 -17.37
C PRO A 135 -3.30 5.81 -18.54
N PRO A 136 -3.97 4.65 -18.39
CA PRO A 136 -4.71 3.99 -19.47
C PRO A 136 -5.96 4.77 -19.94
N SER A 137 -6.46 5.69 -19.12
CA SER A 137 -7.64 6.49 -19.43
C SER A 137 -7.60 7.84 -18.73
N VAL A 138 -8.59 8.70 -19.05
CA VAL A 138 -8.80 10.00 -18.39
C VAL A 138 -9.17 9.87 -16.91
N GLU A 139 -9.58 8.69 -16.46
CA GLU A 139 -9.90 8.37 -15.07
C GLU A 139 -8.64 8.06 -14.24
N GLY A 140 -7.50 7.91 -14.88
CA GLY A 140 -6.24 7.55 -14.23
C GLY A 140 -5.90 6.06 -14.34
N TRP A 141 -5.09 5.58 -13.40
CA TRP A 141 -4.75 4.16 -13.28
C TRP A 141 -5.84 3.40 -12.52
N TYR A 142 -5.83 2.10 -12.71
CA TYR A 142 -6.62 1.17 -11.90
C TYR A 142 -6.23 1.23 -10.42
N THR A 143 -7.05 0.63 -9.57
CA THR A 143 -6.80 0.53 -8.13
C THR A 143 -7.20 -0.85 -7.62
N GLY A 144 -6.72 -1.21 -6.44
CA GLY A 144 -7.12 -2.43 -5.77
C GLY A 144 -6.77 -3.69 -6.56
N GLN A 145 -7.71 -4.61 -6.63
CA GLN A 145 -7.51 -5.93 -7.25
C GLN A 145 -7.14 -5.87 -8.74
N GLU A 146 -7.43 -4.78 -9.43
CA GLU A 146 -7.07 -4.64 -10.84
C GLU A 146 -5.55 -4.55 -11.08
N TRP A 147 -4.77 -4.23 -10.04
CA TRP A 147 -3.31 -4.35 -10.08
C TRP A 147 -2.82 -5.79 -10.11
N ILE A 148 -3.68 -6.78 -9.78
CA ILE A 148 -3.26 -8.16 -9.58
C ILE A 148 -3.79 -9.05 -10.71
N ASN A 149 -2.88 -9.49 -11.54
CA ASN A 149 -3.05 -10.61 -12.47
C ASN A 149 -1.79 -11.49 -12.41
N SER A 150 -1.80 -12.64 -13.05
CA SER A 150 -0.70 -13.61 -12.95
C SER A 150 0.65 -13.02 -13.34
N GLY A 151 0.70 -12.17 -14.38
CA GLY A 151 1.94 -11.54 -14.84
C GLY A 151 2.43 -10.45 -13.91
N SER A 152 1.53 -9.53 -13.51
CA SER A 152 1.88 -8.43 -12.62
C SER A 152 2.25 -8.91 -11.22
N LEU A 153 1.57 -9.95 -10.71
CA LEU A 153 1.89 -10.54 -9.41
C LEU A 153 3.29 -11.17 -9.44
N LEU A 154 3.61 -11.92 -10.48
CA LEU A 154 4.95 -12.51 -10.64
C LEU A 154 6.03 -11.43 -10.72
N ALA A 155 5.78 -10.35 -11.48
CA ALA A 155 6.71 -9.22 -11.57
C ALA A 155 6.94 -8.55 -10.20
N ARG A 156 5.88 -8.35 -9.41
CA ARG A 156 5.95 -7.79 -8.05
C ARG A 156 6.80 -8.66 -7.13
N ILE A 157 6.50 -9.96 -7.06
CA ILE A 157 7.19 -10.91 -6.19
C ILE A 157 8.67 -10.97 -6.57
N ASN A 158 9.01 -11.14 -7.85
CA ASN A 158 10.39 -11.22 -8.32
C ASN A 158 11.15 -9.91 -8.02
N PHE A 159 10.52 -8.75 -8.26
CA PHE A 159 11.15 -7.45 -8.00
C PHE A 159 11.56 -7.29 -6.54
N VAL A 160 10.70 -7.68 -5.61
CA VAL A 160 10.99 -7.64 -4.17
C VAL A 160 12.04 -8.68 -3.81
N ALA A 161 11.80 -9.95 -4.17
CA ALA A 161 12.64 -11.09 -3.79
C ALA A 161 14.09 -10.92 -4.26
N ASP A 162 14.32 -10.54 -5.52
CA ASP A 162 15.67 -10.34 -6.06
C ASP A 162 16.46 -9.27 -5.32
N ARG A 163 15.77 -8.24 -4.81
CA ARG A 163 16.41 -7.13 -4.10
C ARG A 163 16.65 -7.43 -2.63
N VAL A 164 15.70 -8.03 -1.95
CA VAL A 164 15.86 -8.34 -0.53
C VAL A 164 16.76 -9.56 -0.28
N ALA A 165 16.89 -10.46 -1.26
CA ALA A 165 17.86 -11.55 -1.21
C ALA A 165 19.31 -11.08 -1.47
N ASN A 166 19.50 -9.88 -2.01
CA ASN A 166 20.85 -9.37 -2.29
C ASN A 166 21.49 -8.78 -1.02
N THR A 167 22.25 -9.61 -0.33
CA THR A 167 22.91 -9.27 0.93
C THR A 167 23.96 -8.16 0.82
N SER A 168 24.38 -7.79 -0.41
CA SER A 168 25.33 -6.71 -0.66
C SER A 168 24.69 -5.31 -0.62
N LEU A 169 23.37 -5.23 -0.71
CA LEU A 169 22.65 -3.95 -0.65
C LEU A 169 22.71 -3.36 0.77
N PRO A 170 22.94 -2.04 0.90
CA PRO A 170 23.19 -1.41 2.19
C PRO A 170 22.10 -1.66 3.23
N GLY A 171 20.83 -1.55 2.83
CA GLY A 171 19.69 -1.79 3.72
C GLY A 171 19.61 -3.25 4.18
N ILE A 172 19.85 -4.20 3.28
CA ILE A 172 19.83 -5.63 3.63
C ILE A 172 21.01 -5.99 4.52
N SER A 173 22.21 -5.49 4.23
CA SER A 173 23.37 -5.66 5.10
C SER A 173 23.12 -5.09 6.51
N ALA A 174 22.44 -3.95 6.62
CA ALA A 174 22.04 -3.38 7.90
C ALA A 174 21.02 -4.26 8.64
N ILE A 175 19.99 -4.77 7.94
CA ILE A 175 19.01 -5.71 8.53
C ILE A 175 19.71 -6.96 9.07
N ILE A 176 20.59 -7.58 8.29
CA ILE A 176 21.37 -8.74 8.74
C ILE A 176 22.19 -8.41 9.99
N GLY A 177 22.82 -7.24 10.01
CA GLY A 177 23.57 -6.75 11.17
C GLY A 177 22.70 -6.58 12.41
N HIS A 178 21.49 -6.04 12.29
CA HIS A 178 20.53 -5.90 13.40
C HIS A 178 20.08 -7.27 13.90
N ILE A 179 19.61 -8.16 13.03
CA ILE A 179 19.18 -9.53 13.38
C ILE A 179 20.29 -10.28 14.13
N LYS A 180 21.54 -10.12 13.68
CA LYS A 180 22.70 -10.70 14.37
C LYS A 180 22.93 -10.06 15.74
N SER A 181 22.87 -8.72 15.85
CA SER A 181 23.12 -8.00 17.10
C SER A 181 22.06 -8.26 18.16
N ASP A 182 20.82 -8.52 17.73
CA ASP A 182 19.70 -8.87 18.60
C ASP A 182 19.77 -10.32 19.11
N GLY A 183 20.74 -11.08 18.63
CA GLY A 183 21.00 -12.43 19.10
C GLY A 183 20.02 -13.47 18.58
N VAL A 184 19.35 -13.19 17.45
CA VAL A 184 18.42 -14.11 16.78
C VAL A 184 19.13 -15.43 16.47
N ASN A 185 18.60 -16.53 16.97
CA ASN A 185 19.21 -17.85 16.84
C ASN A 185 18.24 -18.94 16.40
N SER A 186 17.00 -18.93 16.89
CA SER A 186 15.99 -19.92 16.53
C SER A 186 15.28 -19.60 15.21
N PRO A 187 14.68 -20.60 14.56
CA PRO A 187 13.82 -20.38 13.39
C PRO A 187 12.66 -19.43 13.66
N GLU A 188 12.04 -19.51 14.82
CA GLU A 188 10.93 -18.66 15.25
C GLU A 188 11.38 -17.19 15.33
N GLU A 189 12.50 -16.93 16.00
CA GLU A 189 13.07 -15.58 16.10
C GLU A 189 13.45 -15.01 14.72
N LEU A 190 13.96 -15.85 13.81
CA LEU A 190 14.27 -15.42 12.44
C LEU A 190 13.03 -14.96 11.68
N VAL A 191 11.92 -15.70 11.77
CA VAL A 191 10.65 -15.33 11.14
C VAL A 191 10.13 -14.02 11.73
N GLU A 192 10.07 -13.91 13.06
CA GLU A 192 9.59 -12.71 13.75
C GLU A 192 10.42 -11.48 13.39
N ALA A 193 11.75 -11.57 13.45
CA ALA A 193 12.64 -10.47 13.08
C ALA A 193 12.49 -10.08 11.59
N SER A 194 12.29 -11.04 10.70
CA SER A 194 12.09 -10.78 9.28
C SER A 194 10.76 -10.03 9.03
N LEU A 195 9.67 -10.43 9.69
CA LEU A 195 8.39 -9.73 9.62
C LEU A 195 8.47 -8.30 10.17
N GLU A 196 9.20 -8.11 11.28
CA GLU A 196 9.45 -6.80 11.87
C GLU A 196 10.19 -5.87 10.90
N HIS A 197 11.30 -6.33 10.33
CA HIS A 197 12.11 -5.54 9.41
C HIS A 197 11.43 -5.27 8.06
N MET A 198 10.48 -6.12 7.65
CA MET A 198 9.69 -5.93 6.42
C MET A 198 8.46 -5.03 6.60
N GLY A 199 8.27 -4.42 7.79
CA GLY A 199 7.22 -3.43 8.06
C GLY A 199 6.29 -3.77 9.21
N PHE A 200 6.77 -4.52 10.22
CA PHE A 200 5.95 -4.99 11.35
C PHE A 200 4.71 -5.74 10.88
N LEU A 201 4.91 -6.66 9.94
CA LEU A 201 3.83 -7.40 9.31
C LEU A 201 3.17 -8.36 10.30
N GLU A 202 1.85 -8.30 10.36
CA GLU A 202 1.01 -9.31 11.01
C GLU A 202 0.48 -10.24 9.92
N VAL A 203 0.89 -11.49 9.95
CA VAL A 203 0.50 -12.49 8.95
C VAL A 203 -0.51 -13.48 9.52
N GLY A 204 -1.34 -14.07 8.64
CA GLY A 204 -2.29 -15.09 9.03
C GLY A 204 -1.61 -16.40 9.47
N ASP A 205 -2.36 -17.26 10.19
CA ASP A 205 -1.85 -18.53 10.74
C ASP A 205 -1.24 -19.45 9.66
N GLU A 206 -1.83 -19.49 8.48
CA GLU A 206 -1.33 -20.29 7.36
C GLU A 206 0.01 -19.76 6.85
N THR A 207 0.12 -18.46 6.62
CA THR A 207 1.36 -17.80 6.20
C THR A 207 2.46 -17.98 7.25
N MET A 208 2.12 -17.77 8.53
CA MET A 208 3.05 -17.99 9.65
C MET A 208 3.55 -19.44 9.68
N SER A 209 2.66 -20.42 9.52
CA SER A 209 3.05 -21.84 9.48
C SER A 209 4.02 -22.14 8.34
N GLN A 210 3.77 -21.62 7.14
CA GLN A 210 4.63 -21.83 5.97
C GLN A 210 6.03 -21.21 6.17
N LEU A 211 6.10 -20.00 6.71
CA LEU A 211 7.38 -19.33 7.01
C LEU A 211 8.17 -20.10 8.08
N LEU A 212 7.49 -20.58 9.13
CA LEU A 212 8.11 -21.38 10.19
C LEU A 212 8.59 -22.74 9.68
N ASP A 213 7.83 -23.42 8.85
CA ASP A 213 8.22 -24.71 8.26
C ASP A 213 9.49 -24.57 7.42
N HIS A 214 9.58 -23.51 6.63
CA HIS A 214 10.80 -23.20 5.86
C HIS A 214 11.98 -22.91 6.80
N ALA A 215 11.80 -22.03 7.79
CA ALA A 215 12.87 -21.68 8.74
C ALA A 215 13.37 -22.90 9.53
N LYS A 216 12.46 -23.80 9.94
CA LYS A 216 12.79 -25.02 10.72
C LYS A 216 13.55 -26.07 9.91
N ALA A 217 13.34 -26.12 8.60
CA ALA A 217 14.04 -27.08 7.73
C ALA A 217 15.56 -26.93 7.82
N GLU A 218 16.06 -25.73 8.09
CA GLU A 218 17.49 -25.44 8.21
C GLU A 218 18.02 -25.36 9.67
N GLY A 219 17.12 -25.46 10.65
CA GLY A 219 17.47 -25.43 12.08
C GLY A 219 17.87 -24.04 12.59
N ASN A 220 18.74 -23.97 13.60
CA ASN A 220 19.17 -22.72 14.21
C ASN A 220 20.14 -21.92 13.32
N MET A 221 20.21 -20.61 13.54
CA MET A 221 21.16 -19.74 12.86
C MET A 221 22.60 -20.07 13.25
N ASN A 222 23.51 -20.08 12.25
CA ASN A 222 24.94 -20.28 12.49
C ASN A 222 25.72 -19.00 12.12
N TRP A 223 25.83 -18.09 13.05
CA TRP A 223 26.56 -16.83 12.87
C TRP A 223 28.08 -16.96 12.78
N ASN A 224 28.66 -18.18 12.96
CA ASN A 224 30.09 -18.42 12.70
C ASN A 224 30.36 -18.44 11.17
N ASP A 225 29.37 -18.72 10.37
CA ASP A 225 29.40 -18.56 8.91
C ASP A 225 28.48 -17.40 8.51
N GLU A 226 29.04 -16.18 8.56
CA GLU A 226 28.28 -14.96 8.31
C GLU A 226 27.70 -14.90 6.90
N ALA A 227 28.39 -15.49 5.90
CA ALA A 227 27.89 -15.50 4.53
C ALA A 227 26.65 -16.40 4.39
N ALA A 228 26.69 -17.61 4.95
CA ALA A 228 25.54 -18.51 4.94
C ALA A 228 24.37 -17.95 5.78
N ALA A 229 24.66 -17.40 6.97
CA ALA A 229 23.65 -16.77 7.79
C ALA A 229 22.99 -15.56 7.09
N GLY A 230 23.77 -14.73 6.42
CA GLY A 230 23.26 -13.61 5.64
C GLY A 230 22.39 -14.05 4.47
N THR A 231 22.79 -15.08 3.73
CA THR A 231 21.98 -15.68 2.65
C THR A 231 20.63 -16.15 3.19
N ARG A 232 20.63 -16.86 4.31
CA ARG A 232 19.42 -17.37 4.95
C ARG A 232 18.46 -16.27 5.39
N VAL A 233 18.99 -15.16 5.94
CA VAL A 233 18.16 -13.97 6.21
C VAL A 233 17.55 -13.42 4.92
N GLY A 234 18.35 -13.26 3.86
CA GLY A 234 17.87 -12.78 2.57
C GLY A 234 16.78 -13.66 1.96
N GLU A 235 16.89 -14.98 2.08
CA GLU A 235 15.87 -15.94 1.64
C GLU A 235 14.57 -15.79 2.45
N MET A 236 14.67 -15.62 3.77
CA MET A 236 13.50 -15.38 4.61
C MET A 236 12.81 -14.06 4.26
N LEU A 237 13.57 -12.96 4.05
CA LEU A 237 13.02 -11.70 3.60
C LEU A 237 12.33 -11.81 2.23
N ALA A 238 12.88 -12.61 1.32
CA ALA A 238 12.28 -12.87 0.00
C ALA A 238 10.95 -13.62 0.13
N LEU A 239 10.86 -14.61 1.02
CA LEU A 239 9.61 -15.32 1.30
C LEU A 239 8.56 -14.39 1.91
N VAL A 240 8.93 -13.56 2.89
CA VAL A 240 8.04 -12.55 3.46
C VAL A 240 7.56 -11.58 2.36
N GLY A 241 8.46 -11.12 1.48
CA GLY A 241 8.12 -10.25 0.36
C GLY A 241 7.15 -10.87 -0.65
N ALA A 242 7.07 -12.20 -0.70
CA ALA A 242 6.14 -12.94 -1.56
C ALA A 242 4.76 -13.17 -0.93
N THR A 243 4.58 -12.88 0.37
CA THR A 243 3.30 -13.06 1.06
C THR A 243 2.23 -12.09 0.57
N THR A 244 0.98 -12.48 0.71
CA THR A 244 -0.17 -11.62 0.41
C THR A 244 -0.14 -10.36 1.28
N GLU A 245 0.16 -10.52 2.57
CA GLU A 245 0.18 -9.44 3.56
C GLU A 245 1.22 -8.38 3.20
N TYR A 246 2.38 -8.76 2.64
CA TYR A 246 3.36 -7.79 2.18
C TYR A 246 2.91 -7.00 0.95
N GLN A 247 2.10 -7.60 0.07
CA GLN A 247 1.59 -6.94 -1.15
C GLN A 247 0.47 -5.94 -0.85
N PHE A 248 -0.10 -6.00 0.36
CA PHE A 248 -1.09 -5.04 0.88
C PHE A 248 -0.40 -3.95 1.73
N GLY A 249 -1.05 -2.77 1.86
CA GLY A 249 -0.55 -1.61 2.60
C GLY A 249 -1.56 -0.98 3.50
#